data_34e55c2955f1b7192584cab468fdd4cf
#
_entry.id   34e55c2955f1b7192584cab468fdd4cf
#
_cell.length_a   1.000
_cell.length_b   1.000
_cell.length_c   1.000
_cell.angle_alpha   90.00
_cell.angle_beta   90.00
_cell.angle_gamma   90.00
#
_symmetry.space_group_name_H-M   'P 1'
#
loop_
_entity.id
_entity.type
_entity.pdbx_description
1 polymer ?
#
loop_
_entity_poly.entity_id
_entity_poly.type
_entity_poly.pdbx_seq_one_letter_code
_entity_poly.pdbx_strand_id
1 'polypeptide(L)'
;LLNRWIVPLENRIDYLTLHTGRKIEIPFDVLVVFSTNLPPKDLVDEAFLRRLRHKIEIGDPSYEDYREIFKKVAAAKGVTYSDQGLAHLLQEWYIKKDRRLRASHPRDLCDQIIDFARYFGKEPVMSTELIDRAAESYFVEL
;
A
#
# COMPACT_ATOMS: atom_id res chain seq x y z
N LEU A 1 21.90 -7.66 5.40
CA LEU A 1 21.58 -7.30 3.99
C LEU A 1 21.55 -5.79 3.78
N LEU A 2 21.03 -4.99 4.72
CA LEU A 2 20.89 -3.52 4.60
C LEU A 2 22.18 -2.76 4.91
N ASN A 3 23.14 -3.35 5.59
CA ASN A 3 24.43 -2.71 5.91
C ASN A 3 25.25 -2.30 4.66
N ARG A 4 24.97 -2.91 3.50
CA ARG A 4 25.54 -2.49 2.22
C ARG A 4 25.22 -1.03 1.86
N TRP A 5 24.09 -0.50 2.34
CA TRP A 5 23.64 0.86 2.03
C TRP A 5 24.28 1.95 2.90
N ILE A 6 25.02 1.55 3.95
CA ILE A 6 25.64 2.50 4.88
C ILE A 6 26.58 3.45 4.15
N VAL A 7 27.53 2.90 3.38
CA VAL A 7 28.53 3.69 2.66
C VAL A 7 27.89 4.58 1.58
N PRO A 8 27.02 4.08 0.68
CA PRO A 8 26.35 4.92 -0.29
C PRO A 8 25.53 6.06 0.32
N LEU A 9 24.80 5.80 1.40
CA LEU A 9 23.97 6.83 2.07
C LEU A 9 24.80 7.90 2.80
N GLU A 10 25.96 7.51 3.32
CA GLU A 10 26.83 8.41 4.10
C GLU A 10 27.77 9.22 3.21
N ASN A 11 28.48 8.52 2.32
CA ASN A 11 29.56 9.08 1.53
C ASN A 11 29.15 9.52 0.12
N ARG A 12 27.91 9.24 -0.29
CA ARG A 12 27.44 9.49 -1.65
C ARG A 12 28.26 8.77 -2.74
N ILE A 13 28.85 7.64 -2.39
CA ILE A 13 29.70 6.83 -3.25
C ILE A 13 29.34 5.36 -3.06
N ASP A 14 29.26 4.60 -4.17
CA ASP A 14 29.18 3.14 -4.16
C ASP A 14 30.40 2.54 -4.88
N TYR A 15 30.71 1.28 -4.62
CA TYR A 15 31.82 0.56 -5.21
C TYR A 15 31.32 -0.64 -6.01
N LEU A 16 31.59 -0.62 -7.31
CA LEU A 16 31.37 -1.77 -8.18
C LEU A 16 32.65 -2.59 -8.30
N THR A 17 32.57 -3.88 -7.99
CA THR A 17 33.70 -4.80 -8.18
C THR A 17 33.57 -5.49 -9.54
N LEU A 18 34.52 -5.25 -10.43
CA LEU A 18 34.61 -5.94 -11.70
C LEU A 18 35.01 -7.41 -11.53
N HIS A 19 34.73 -8.23 -12.53
CA HIS A 19 35.14 -9.65 -12.55
C HIS A 19 36.67 -9.85 -12.47
N THR A 20 37.47 -8.81 -12.80
CA THR A 20 38.90 -8.76 -12.64
C THR A 20 39.37 -8.51 -11.20
N GLY A 21 38.44 -8.32 -10.25
CA GLY A 21 38.73 -7.94 -8.87
C GLY A 21 38.99 -6.46 -8.64
N ARG A 22 39.05 -5.64 -9.70
CA ARG A 22 39.21 -4.17 -9.60
C ARG A 22 37.94 -3.53 -9.12
N LYS A 23 38.03 -2.62 -8.13
CA LYS A 23 36.93 -1.80 -7.66
C LYS A 23 36.90 -0.47 -8.41
N ILE A 24 35.72 -0.10 -8.87
CA ILE A 24 35.44 1.21 -9.47
C ILE A 24 34.52 1.96 -8.51
N GLU A 25 34.88 3.20 -8.23
CA GLU A 25 34.05 4.14 -7.46
C GLU A 25 33.02 4.75 -8.38
N ILE A 26 31.75 4.76 -7.93
CA ILE A 26 30.60 5.30 -8.66
C ILE A 26 29.92 6.35 -7.78
N PRO A 27 29.66 7.56 -8.29
CA PRO A 27 28.85 8.55 -7.57
C PRO A 27 27.45 8.00 -7.25
N PHE A 28 27.01 8.18 -6.01
CA PHE A 28 25.70 7.76 -5.53
C PHE A 28 24.85 8.98 -5.20
N ASP A 29 24.38 9.67 -6.24
CA ASP A 29 23.52 10.85 -6.12
C ASP A 29 22.08 10.54 -6.51
N VAL A 30 21.42 9.77 -5.65
CA VAL A 30 20.04 9.30 -5.87
C VAL A 30 19.18 9.55 -4.63
N LEU A 31 17.88 9.72 -4.85
CA LEU A 31 16.89 9.66 -3.80
C LEU A 31 16.53 8.19 -3.54
N VAL A 32 16.77 7.72 -2.33
CA VAL A 32 16.42 6.35 -1.92
C VAL A 32 15.22 6.39 -0.99
N VAL A 33 14.20 5.62 -1.29
CA VAL A 33 13.01 5.45 -0.46
C VAL A 33 12.91 3.98 -0.04
N PHE A 34 12.94 3.74 1.26
CA PHE A 34 12.71 2.42 1.84
C PHE A 34 11.27 2.32 2.31
N SER A 35 10.56 1.30 1.86
CA SER A 35 9.20 0.98 2.30
C SER A 35 9.18 -0.36 3.02
N THR A 36 8.53 -0.39 4.18
CA THR A 36 8.45 -1.59 5.01
C THR A 36 7.18 -1.59 5.84
N ASN A 37 6.69 -2.76 6.20
CA ASN A 37 5.62 -2.99 7.15
C ASN A 37 6.13 -3.40 8.54
N LEU A 38 7.46 -3.46 8.72
CA LEU A 38 8.07 -3.76 10.01
C LEU A 38 8.46 -2.48 10.76
N PRO A 39 8.38 -2.47 12.09
CA PRO A 39 8.91 -1.38 12.90
C PRO A 39 10.39 -1.16 12.59
N PRO A 40 10.87 0.10 12.49
CA PRO A 40 12.27 0.38 12.15
C PRO A 40 13.29 -0.35 13.04
N LYS A 41 12.97 -0.53 14.32
CA LYS A 41 13.81 -1.24 15.30
C LYS A 41 14.02 -2.73 14.99
N ASP A 42 13.07 -3.34 14.27
CA ASP A 42 13.08 -4.77 13.94
C ASP A 42 13.74 -5.05 12.58
N LEU A 43 13.99 -3.98 11.80
CA LEU A 43 14.54 -4.09 10.46
C LEU A 43 16.06 -4.02 10.41
N VAL A 44 16.65 -3.11 11.17
CA VAL A 44 18.04 -2.73 11.03
C VAL A 44 18.62 -2.21 12.35
N ASP A 45 19.93 -2.19 12.40
CA ASP A 45 20.66 -1.60 13.51
C ASP A 45 20.47 -0.06 13.56
N GLU A 46 20.79 0.51 14.71
CA GLU A 46 20.69 1.94 14.96
C GLU A 46 21.60 2.75 14.03
N ALA A 47 22.72 2.17 13.61
CA ALA A 47 23.68 2.83 12.73
C ALA A 47 23.07 3.12 11.35
N PHE A 48 22.32 2.17 10.79
CA PHE A 48 21.57 2.38 9.54
C PHE A 48 20.44 3.41 9.72
N LEU A 49 19.66 3.30 10.82
CA LEU A 49 18.53 4.20 11.08
C LEU A 49 18.95 5.66 11.21
N ARG A 50 20.16 5.95 11.72
CA ARG A 50 20.70 7.32 11.81
C ARG A 50 20.95 7.97 10.46
N ARG A 51 21.14 7.17 9.40
CA ARG A 51 21.39 7.65 8.03
C ARG A 51 20.12 7.95 7.25
N LEU A 52 18.99 7.45 7.72
CA LEU A 52 17.67 7.79 7.19
C LEU A 52 17.18 9.08 7.84
N ARG A 53 17.31 10.21 7.13
CA ARG A 53 16.94 11.52 7.66
C ARG A 53 15.44 11.65 7.95
N HIS A 54 14.61 11.07 7.09
CA HIS A 54 13.16 11.16 7.17
C HIS A 54 12.58 9.78 7.43
N LYS A 55 11.75 9.68 8.46
CA LYS A 55 10.99 8.47 8.80
C LYS A 55 9.54 8.88 8.86
N ILE A 56 8.74 8.29 7.99
CA ILE A 56 7.32 8.60 7.86
C ILE A 56 6.55 7.35 8.24
N GLU A 57 5.75 7.44 9.29
CA GLU A 57 4.81 6.41 9.66
C GLU A 57 3.50 6.61 8.90
N ILE A 58 3.04 5.55 8.25
CA ILE A 58 1.74 5.52 7.58
C ILE A 58 0.87 4.54 8.35
N GLY A 59 0.02 5.08 9.22
CA GLY A 59 -0.93 4.32 10.01
C GLY A 59 -2.20 3.95 9.24
N ASP A 60 -3.11 3.27 9.94
CA ASP A 60 -4.44 2.98 9.41
C ASP A 60 -5.22 4.31 9.24
N PRO A 61 -5.98 4.46 8.15
CA PRO A 61 -6.73 5.68 7.89
C PRO A 61 -7.90 5.85 8.86
N SER A 62 -8.26 7.09 9.15
CA SER A 62 -9.56 7.41 9.77
C SER A 62 -10.71 7.06 8.82
N TYR A 63 -11.96 7.05 9.31
CA TYR A 63 -13.14 6.84 8.45
C TYR A 63 -13.28 7.93 7.38
N GLU A 64 -12.92 9.15 7.68
CA GLU A 64 -12.94 10.28 6.76
C GLU A 64 -11.87 10.13 5.67
N ASP A 65 -10.64 9.82 6.07
CA ASP A 65 -9.55 9.55 5.13
C ASP A 65 -9.88 8.34 4.23
N TYR A 66 -10.43 7.28 4.80
CA TYR A 66 -10.83 6.08 4.06
C TYR A 66 -11.87 6.39 3.00
N ARG A 67 -12.88 7.22 3.34
CA ARG A 67 -13.89 7.71 2.40
C ARG A 67 -13.25 8.49 1.24
N GLU A 68 -12.34 9.41 1.55
CA GLU A 68 -11.65 10.20 0.52
C GLU A 68 -10.74 9.34 -0.36
N ILE A 69 -10.04 8.38 0.21
CA ILE A 69 -9.24 7.39 -0.54
C ILE A 69 -10.16 6.60 -1.48
N PHE A 70 -11.29 6.12 -0.96
CA PHE A 70 -12.24 5.32 -1.75
C PHE A 70 -12.79 6.11 -2.93
N LYS A 71 -13.21 7.37 -2.73
CA LYS A 71 -13.67 8.26 -3.80
C LYS A 71 -12.63 8.45 -4.89
N LYS A 72 -11.39 8.76 -4.51
CA LYS A 72 -10.29 8.96 -5.45
C LYS A 72 -9.97 7.70 -6.24
N VAL A 73 -9.94 6.56 -5.58
CA VAL A 73 -9.66 5.27 -6.22
C VAL A 73 -10.79 4.87 -7.15
N ALA A 74 -12.05 4.98 -6.71
CA ALA A 74 -13.22 4.67 -7.53
C ALA A 74 -13.23 5.52 -8.81
N ALA A 75 -13.01 6.84 -8.69
CA ALA A 75 -12.93 7.74 -9.83
C ALA A 75 -11.79 7.35 -10.80
N ALA A 76 -10.61 7.03 -10.28
CA ALA A 76 -9.45 6.64 -11.10
C ALA A 76 -9.66 5.30 -11.84
N LYS A 77 -10.47 4.40 -11.27
CA LYS A 77 -10.75 3.07 -11.83
C LYS A 77 -12.05 3.01 -12.64
N GLY A 78 -12.81 4.09 -12.71
CA GLY A 78 -14.10 4.12 -13.41
C GLY A 78 -15.22 3.38 -12.68
N VAL A 79 -15.12 3.24 -11.37
CA VAL A 79 -16.18 2.70 -10.52
C VAL A 79 -17.08 3.84 -10.07
N THR A 80 -18.40 3.70 -10.26
CA THR A 80 -19.36 4.68 -9.77
C THR A 80 -19.45 4.61 -8.24
N TYR A 81 -18.97 5.65 -7.58
CA TYR A 81 -18.97 5.75 -6.13
C TYR A 81 -20.38 5.97 -5.59
N SER A 82 -20.69 5.36 -4.43
CA SER A 82 -21.94 5.53 -3.69
C SER A 82 -21.68 5.67 -2.19
N ASP A 83 -22.17 6.75 -1.58
CA ASP A 83 -22.09 6.92 -0.12
C ASP A 83 -22.87 5.82 0.62
N GLN A 84 -24.00 5.37 0.08
CA GLN A 84 -24.78 4.26 0.64
C GLN A 84 -24.01 2.94 0.53
N GLY A 85 -23.33 2.71 -0.61
CA GLY A 85 -22.48 1.54 -0.81
C GLY A 85 -21.32 1.52 0.17
N LEU A 86 -20.65 2.65 0.37
CA LEU A 86 -19.57 2.75 1.36
C LEU A 86 -20.08 2.53 2.78
N ALA A 87 -21.24 3.11 3.14
CA ALA A 87 -21.85 2.90 4.46
C ALA A 87 -22.18 1.42 4.70
N HIS A 88 -22.74 0.74 3.70
CA HIS A 88 -23.00 -0.71 3.75
C HIS A 88 -21.70 -1.50 3.95
N LEU A 89 -20.67 -1.22 3.15
CA LEU A 89 -19.34 -1.87 3.28
C LEU A 89 -18.77 -1.69 4.70
N LEU A 90 -18.78 -0.47 5.22
CA LEU A 90 -18.25 -0.18 6.56
C LEU A 90 -19.02 -0.91 7.65
N GLN A 91 -20.35 -0.90 7.56
CA GLN A 91 -21.20 -1.53 8.57
C GLN A 91 -21.07 -3.06 8.58
N GLU A 92 -21.22 -3.68 7.41
CA GLU A 92 -21.29 -5.15 7.30
C GLU A 92 -19.93 -5.83 7.37
N TRP A 93 -18.92 -5.20 6.76
CA TRP A 93 -17.64 -5.86 6.53
C TRP A 93 -16.49 -5.35 7.41
N TYR A 94 -16.65 -4.18 8.04
CA TYR A 94 -15.65 -3.65 8.97
C TYR A 94 -16.16 -3.65 10.40
N ILE A 95 -17.25 -2.92 10.70
CA ILE A 95 -17.73 -2.74 12.08
C ILE A 95 -18.22 -4.07 12.65
N LYS A 96 -19.11 -4.79 11.96
CA LYS A 96 -19.63 -6.08 12.42
C LYS A 96 -18.57 -7.17 12.54
N LYS A 97 -17.49 -7.06 11.79
CA LYS A 97 -16.39 -8.04 11.76
C LYS A 97 -15.15 -7.60 12.54
N ASP A 98 -15.22 -6.47 13.25
CA ASP A 98 -14.10 -5.86 13.99
C ASP A 98 -12.82 -5.76 13.16
N ARG A 99 -12.96 -5.35 11.89
CA ARG A 99 -11.88 -5.27 10.92
C ARG A 99 -11.29 -3.88 10.85
N ARG A 100 -9.96 -3.80 10.84
CA ARG A 100 -9.25 -2.53 10.68
C ARG A 100 -9.34 -2.00 9.25
N LEU A 101 -9.50 -0.69 9.12
CA LEU A 101 -9.38 -0.01 7.84
C LEU A 101 -7.93 -0.02 7.37
N ARG A 102 -7.70 -0.27 6.09
CA ARG A 102 -6.37 -0.14 5.47
C ARG A 102 -6.48 0.65 4.18
N ALA A 103 -5.50 1.51 3.94
CA ALA A 103 -5.47 2.36 2.75
C ALA A 103 -5.37 1.58 1.42
N SER A 104 -4.96 0.31 1.44
CA SER A 104 -4.92 -0.57 0.27
C SER A 104 -6.28 -1.16 -0.10
N HIS A 105 -7.17 -1.37 0.87
CA HIS A 105 -8.44 -2.05 0.65
C HIS A 105 -9.33 -1.38 -0.41
N PRO A 106 -9.47 -0.03 -0.50
CA PRO A 106 -10.26 0.60 -1.54
C PRO A 106 -9.84 0.23 -2.95
N ARG A 107 -8.52 0.13 -3.20
CA ARG A 107 -7.99 -0.25 -4.50
C ARG A 107 -8.37 -1.69 -4.85
N ASP A 108 -8.14 -2.60 -3.92
CA ASP A 108 -8.33 -4.02 -4.13
C ASP A 108 -9.84 -4.36 -4.24
N LEU A 109 -10.68 -3.71 -3.42
CA LEU A 109 -12.14 -3.85 -3.51
C LEU A 109 -12.71 -3.26 -4.81
N CYS A 110 -12.21 -2.12 -5.29
CA CYS A 110 -12.62 -1.60 -6.59
C CYS A 110 -12.26 -2.55 -7.74
N ASP A 111 -11.09 -3.20 -7.69
CA ASP A 111 -10.72 -4.21 -8.69
C ASP A 111 -11.70 -5.39 -8.66
N GLN A 112 -12.05 -5.90 -7.48
CA GLN A 112 -13.04 -6.95 -7.34
C GLN A 112 -14.43 -6.52 -7.84
N ILE A 113 -14.87 -5.30 -7.55
CA ILE A 113 -16.14 -4.75 -8.06
C ILE A 113 -16.15 -4.73 -9.58
N ILE A 114 -15.06 -4.30 -10.22
CA ILE A 114 -14.93 -4.28 -11.69
C ILE A 114 -15.00 -5.71 -12.26
N ASP A 115 -14.29 -6.65 -11.65
CA ASP A 115 -14.25 -8.02 -12.11
C ASP A 115 -15.63 -8.68 -12.01
N PHE A 116 -16.35 -8.54 -10.90
CA PHE A 116 -17.70 -9.03 -10.74
C PHE A 116 -18.70 -8.32 -11.65
N ALA A 117 -18.59 -7.00 -11.81
CA ALA A 117 -19.44 -6.25 -12.74
C ALA A 117 -19.28 -6.77 -14.18
N ARG A 118 -18.04 -6.99 -14.62
CA ARG A 118 -17.72 -7.56 -15.92
C ARG A 118 -18.29 -8.98 -16.08
N TYR A 119 -18.11 -9.82 -15.07
CA TYR A 119 -18.60 -11.18 -15.08
C TYR A 119 -20.14 -11.24 -15.21
N PHE A 120 -20.86 -10.35 -14.53
CA PHE A 120 -22.32 -10.28 -14.58
C PHE A 120 -22.87 -9.40 -15.70
N GLY A 121 -22.02 -8.80 -16.54
CA GLY A 121 -22.46 -7.89 -17.61
C GLY A 121 -23.12 -6.60 -17.07
N LYS A 122 -22.68 -6.12 -15.89
CA LYS A 122 -23.21 -4.93 -15.22
C LYS A 122 -22.19 -3.80 -15.27
N GLU A 123 -22.69 -2.57 -15.03
CA GLU A 123 -21.81 -1.42 -14.80
C GLU A 123 -21.10 -1.52 -13.43
N PRO A 124 -19.82 -1.11 -13.33
CA PRO A 124 -19.08 -1.13 -12.07
C PRO A 124 -19.56 -0.01 -11.13
N VAL A 125 -20.55 -0.32 -10.34
CA VAL A 125 -21.18 0.59 -9.37
C VAL A 125 -21.00 0.03 -7.96
N MET A 126 -20.78 0.87 -6.97
CA MET A 126 -20.75 0.46 -5.56
C MET A 126 -22.17 0.14 -5.05
N SER A 127 -22.81 -0.86 -5.67
CA SER A 127 -24.08 -1.43 -5.19
C SER A 127 -23.81 -2.40 -4.03
N THR A 128 -24.79 -2.62 -3.17
CA THR A 128 -24.68 -3.58 -2.06
C THR A 128 -24.33 -4.97 -2.56
N GLU A 129 -24.95 -5.41 -3.67
CA GLU A 129 -24.69 -6.71 -4.29
C GLU A 129 -23.22 -6.87 -4.72
N LEU A 130 -22.67 -5.91 -5.47
CA LEU A 130 -21.27 -5.98 -5.95
C LEU A 130 -20.27 -5.81 -4.81
N ILE A 131 -20.60 -4.98 -3.82
CA ILE A 131 -19.78 -4.80 -2.61
C ILE A 131 -19.72 -6.09 -1.82
N ASP A 132 -20.85 -6.75 -1.57
CA ASP A 132 -20.86 -8.00 -0.81
C ASP A 132 -20.08 -9.09 -1.52
N ARG A 133 -20.22 -9.25 -2.84
CA ARG A 133 -19.42 -10.17 -3.64
C ARG A 133 -17.93 -9.88 -3.58
N ALA A 134 -17.57 -8.59 -3.75
CA ALA A 134 -16.19 -8.16 -3.69
C ALA A 134 -15.58 -8.39 -2.31
N ALA A 135 -16.30 -8.01 -1.26
CA ALA A 135 -15.83 -8.15 0.11
C ALA A 135 -15.76 -9.62 0.57
N GLU A 136 -16.72 -10.45 0.18
CA GLU A 136 -16.71 -11.89 0.44
C GLU A 136 -15.49 -12.57 -0.18
N SER A 137 -15.19 -12.21 -1.43
CA SER A 137 -14.02 -12.74 -2.14
C SER A 137 -12.70 -12.23 -1.58
N TYR A 138 -12.65 -10.96 -1.22
CA TYR A 138 -11.42 -10.31 -0.76
C TYR A 138 -11.06 -10.68 0.69
N PHE A 139 -12.05 -10.78 1.55
CA PHE A 139 -11.88 -11.04 2.98
C PHE A 139 -12.07 -12.51 3.36
N VAL A 140 -11.69 -13.42 2.50
CA VAL A 140 -11.72 -14.86 2.81
C VAL A 140 -10.90 -15.13 4.07
N GLU A 141 -11.54 -15.70 5.07
CA GLU A 141 -10.87 -16.27 6.23
C GLU A 141 -10.33 -17.65 5.82
N LEU A 142 -9.00 -17.76 5.70
CA LEU A 142 -8.27 -19.00 5.43
C LEU A 142 -7.95 -19.73 6.72
#